data_218f382d53006a49fce32ce0eb1dbcfa
#
_entry.id   218f382d53006a49fce32ce0eb1dbcfa
#
_cell.length_a   1.000
_cell.length_b   1.000
_cell.length_c   1.000
_cell.angle_alpha   90.00
_cell.angle_beta   90.00
_cell.angle_gamma   90.00
#
_symmetry.space_group_name_H-M   'P 1'
#
loop_
_entity.id
_entity.type
_entity.pdbx_description
1 polymer ?
#
loop_
_entity_poly.entity_id
_entity_poly.type
_entity_poly.pdbx_seq_one_letter_code
_entity_poly.pdbx_strand_id
1 'polypeptide(L)'
;MRNIAIALNAGAPVQRNAITRYFADQAWAYWHWIDDFWIVQVPDDFTPKRLYDSLEALPSIGAATMLVFEFHGALGYWGRAENPAWDWLSHVGSPS
;
A
#
# COMPACT_ATOMS: atom_id res chain seq x y z
N MET A 1 -8.29 -2.06 12.00
CA MET A 1 -7.16 -2.03 11.06
C MET A 1 -7.07 -0.67 10.40
N ARG A 2 -5.88 -0.26 10.02
CA ARG A 2 -5.66 1.00 9.32
C ARG A 2 -5.51 0.75 7.83
N ASN A 3 -6.04 1.64 7.02
CA ASN A 3 -5.90 1.63 5.57
C ASN A 3 -4.87 2.68 5.17
N ILE A 4 -3.76 2.24 4.62
CA ILE A 4 -2.63 3.11 4.29
C ILE A 4 -2.30 2.97 2.81
N ALA A 5 -2.07 4.10 2.16
CA ALA A 5 -1.63 4.14 0.77
C ALA A 5 -0.15 4.47 0.70
N ILE A 6 0.54 3.85 -0.23
CA ILE A 6 1.97 4.06 -0.49
C ILE A 6 2.13 4.43 -1.96
N ALA A 7 2.75 5.56 -2.22
CA ALA A 7 3.11 5.99 -3.57
C ALA A 7 4.63 6.10 -3.68
N LEU A 8 5.17 5.52 -4.74
CA LEU A 8 6.60 5.53 -5.03
C LEU A 8 6.82 6.30 -6.33
N ASN A 9 7.83 7.16 -6.39
CA ASN A 9 8.12 7.90 -7.60
C ASN A 9 9.18 7.18 -8.44
N ALA A 10 8.81 6.80 -9.66
CA ALA A 10 9.72 6.17 -10.61
C ALA A 10 10.42 4.92 -10.03
N GLY A 11 9.63 4.06 -9.37
CA GLY A 11 10.17 2.87 -8.74
C GLY A 11 10.77 1.88 -9.74
N ALA A 12 11.88 1.27 -9.35
CA ALA A 12 12.46 0.15 -10.10
C ALA A 12 11.76 -1.17 -9.72
N PRO A 13 11.78 -2.19 -10.59
CA PRO A 13 11.17 -3.48 -10.26
C PRO A 13 11.67 -4.08 -8.94
N VAL A 14 12.94 -3.94 -8.61
CA VAL A 14 13.49 -4.45 -7.35
C VAL A 14 12.88 -3.75 -6.14
N GLN A 15 12.59 -2.46 -6.24
CA GLN A 15 11.94 -1.70 -5.18
C GLN A 15 10.48 -2.12 -5.01
N ARG A 16 9.74 -2.24 -6.11
CA ARG A 16 8.34 -2.69 -6.10
C ARG A 16 8.21 -4.08 -5.51
N ASN A 17 9.09 -4.99 -5.91
CA ASN A 17 9.08 -6.36 -5.41
C ASN A 17 9.40 -6.41 -3.91
N ALA A 18 10.31 -5.58 -3.43
CA ALA A 18 10.65 -5.51 -2.02
C ALA A 18 9.44 -5.08 -1.17
N ILE A 19 8.71 -4.07 -1.61
CA ILE A 19 7.51 -3.58 -0.90
C ILE A 19 6.41 -4.63 -0.91
N THR A 20 6.11 -5.20 -2.07
CA THR A 20 5.08 -6.23 -2.20
C THR A 20 5.40 -7.45 -1.35
N ARG A 21 6.66 -7.89 -1.36
CA ARG A 21 7.10 -9.02 -0.57
C ARG A 21 7.01 -8.73 0.92
N TYR A 22 7.33 -7.51 1.34
CA TYR A 22 7.20 -7.13 2.73
C TYR A 22 5.75 -7.31 3.21
N PHE A 23 4.77 -6.83 2.43
CA PHE A 23 3.36 -6.99 2.80
C PHE A 23 2.95 -8.46 2.83
N ALA A 24 3.39 -9.25 1.86
CA ALA A 24 3.10 -10.68 1.81
C ALA A 24 3.69 -11.42 3.02
N ASP A 25 4.92 -11.09 3.40
CA ASP A 25 5.59 -11.70 4.55
C ASP A 25 4.89 -11.36 5.87
N GLN A 26 4.27 -10.17 5.96
CA GLN A 26 3.47 -9.79 7.13
C GLN A 26 2.06 -10.39 7.09
N ALA A 27 1.68 -11.04 6.00
CA ALA A 27 0.34 -11.55 5.76
C ALA A 27 -0.74 -10.46 5.80
N TRP A 28 -0.41 -9.25 5.41
CA TRP A 28 -1.36 -8.14 5.33
C TRP A 28 -2.05 -8.14 3.97
N ALA A 29 -3.35 -7.82 3.93
CA ALA A 29 -4.08 -7.64 2.68
C ALA A 29 -3.60 -6.34 2.01
N TYR A 30 -3.34 -6.42 0.71
CA TYR A 30 -2.88 -5.25 -0.04
C TYR A 30 -3.48 -5.22 -1.45
N TRP A 31 -3.54 -4.01 -2.01
CA TRP A 31 -3.97 -3.73 -3.37
C TRP A 31 -2.76 -3.20 -4.15
N HIS A 32 -2.40 -3.82 -5.25
CA HIS A 32 -1.27 -3.41 -6.08
C HIS A 32 -1.57 -3.68 -7.55
N TRP A 33 -2.33 -2.77 -8.16
CA TRP A 33 -2.70 -2.85 -9.57
C TRP A 33 -2.12 -1.69 -10.38
N ILE A 34 -1.39 -0.79 -9.73
CA ILE A 34 -0.61 0.30 -10.32
C ILE A 34 0.82 0.12 -9.81
N ASP A 35 1.80 0.12 -10.70
CA ASP A 35 3.16 -0.30 -10.36
C ASP A 35 3.77 0.41 -9.16
N ASP A 36 3.62 1.73 -9.09
CA ASP A 36 4.24 2.55 -8.04
C ASP A 36 3.25 2.96 -6.95
N PHE A 37 2.15 2.22 -6.80
CA PHE A 37 1.11 2.56 -5.83
C PHE A 37 0.53 1.30 -5.18
N TRP A 38 0.41 1.34 -3.86
CA TRP A 38 -0.18 0.27 -3.05
C TRP A 38 -1.21 0.83 -2.09
N ILE A 39 -2.21 0.03 -1.76
CA ILE A 39 -3.06 0.23 -0.58
C ILE A 39 -2.91 -1.02 0.27
N VAL A 40 -2.68 -0.85 1.57
CA VAL A 40 -2.46 -1.97 2.48
C VAL A 40 -3.29 -1.78 3.75
N GLN A 41 -3.80 -2.90 4.27
CA GLN A 41 -4.45 -2.93 5.58
C GLN A 41 -3.46 -3.41 6.63
N VAL A 42 -3.19 -2.56 7.60
CA VAL A 42 -2.20 -2.83 8.64
C VAL A 42 -2.85 -2.86 10.03
N PRO A 43 -2.20 -3.50 11.02
CA PRO A 43 -2.67 -3.44 12.40
C PRO A 43 -2.74 -2.01 12.93
N ASP A 44 -3.57 -1.79 13.94
CA ASP A 44 -3.85 -0.45 14.47
C ASP A 44 -2.61 0.26 15.05
N ASP A 45 -1.59 -0.49 15.44
CA ASP A 45 -0.35 0.06 15.96
C ASP A 45 0.63 0.50 14.86
N PHE A 46 0.34 0.22 13.59
CA PHE A 46 1.14 0.69 12.46
C PHE A 46 0.62 2.04 11.97
N THR A 47 1.24 3.11 12.46
CA THR A 47 1.00 4.46 11.94
C THR A 47 1.66 4.61 10.57
N PRO A 48 1.29 5.63 9.77
CA PRO A 48 1.99 5.91 8.52
C PRO A 48 3.50 6.06 8.69
N LYS A 49 3.94 6.72 9.77
CA LYS A 49 5.38 6.88 10.03
C LYS A 49 6.04 5.54 10.33
N ARG A 50 5.41 4.69 11.12
CA ARG A 50 5.97 3.37 11.44
C ARG A 50 6.08 2.50 10.19
N LEU A 51 5.07 2.53 9.33
CA LEU A 51 5.11 1.80 8.07
C LEU A 51 6.21 2.36 7.16
N TYR A 52 6.31 3.68 7.04
CA TYR A 52 7.35 4.33 6.27
C TYR A 52 8.75 3.91 6.76
N ASP A 53 8.98 3.96 8.06
CA ASP A 53 10.27 3.57 8.65
C ASP A 53 10.61 2.11 8.31
N SER A 54 9.63 1.22 8.36
CA SER A 54 9.83 -0.20 8.02
C SER A 54 10.17 -0.39 6.54
N LEU A 55 9.49 0.34 5.64
CA LEU A 55 9.75 0.24 4.20
C LEU A 55 11.10 0.87 3.84
N GLU A 56 11.42 2.01 4.43
CA GLU A 56 12.71 2.68 4.21
C GLU A 56 13.89 1.79 4.62
N ALA A 57 13.71 0.97 5.63
CA ALA A 57 14.74 0.05 6.12
C ALA A 57 15.00 -1.12 5.18
N LEU A 58 14.14 -1.35 4.18
CA LEU A 58 14.36 -2.43 3.21
C LEU A 58 15.58 -2.12 2.34
N PRO A 59 16.52 -3.08 2.18
CA PRO A 59 17.77 -2.79 1.46
C PRO A 59 17.60 -2.28 0.03
N SER A 60 16.54 -2.70 -0.65
CA SER A 60 16.32 -2.36 -2.05
C SER A 60 15.70 -0.99 -2.28
N ILE A 61 15.21 -0.33 -1.24
CA ILE A 61 14.46 0.94 -1.39
C ILE A 61 15.40 2.11 -1.68
N GLY A 62 16.54 2.17 -0.97
CA GLY A 62 17.51 3.25 -1.16
C GLY A 62 16.91 4.62 -0.88
N ALA A 63 17.19 5.59 -1.76
CA ALA A 63 16.74 6.97 -1.63
C ALA A 63 15.49 7.27 -2.48
N ALA A 64 14.66 6.27 -2.74
CA ALA A 64 13.45 6.47 -3.54
C ALA A 64 12.50 7.47 -2.88
N THR A 65 11.91 8.35 -3.68
CA THR A 65 10.86 9.24 -3.18
C THR A 65 9.60 8.43 -2.91
N MET A 66 9.08 8.52 -1.68
CA MET A 66 7.95 7.73 -1.22
C MET A 66 7.02 8.59 -0.39
N LEU A 67 5.72 8.43 -0.62
CA LEU A 67 4.68 9.04 0.21
C LEU A 67 3.84 7.94 0.83
N VAL A 68 3.64 8.00 2.14
CA VAL A 68 2.81 7.06 2.90
C VAL A 68 1.75 7.86 3.62
N PHE A 69 0.47 7.56 3.36
CA PHE A 69 -0.61 8.28 3.98
C PHE A 69 -1.78 7.36 4.33
N GLU A 70 -2.48 7.71 5.39
CA GLU A 70 -3.64 6.97 5.88
C GLU A 70 -4.92 7.63 5.37
N PHE A 71 -5.95 6.81 5.08
CA PHE A 71 -7.28 7.31 4.77
C PHE A 71 -8.32 6.65 5.68
N HIS A 72 -9.40 7.38 5.93
CA HIS A 72 -10.47 6.97 6.84
C HIS A 72 -11.83 7.02 6.15
N GLY A 73 -12.76 6.20 6.63
CA GLY A 73 -14.12 6.16 6.12
C GLY A 73 -14.24 5.47 4.76
N ALA A 74 -15.34 5.72 4.08
CA ALA A 74 -15.60 5.14 2.77
C ALA A 74 -14.66 5.76 1.73
N LEU A 75 -14.01 4.90 0.93
CA LEU A 75 -13.11 5.31 -0.14
C LEU A 75 -13.91 5.62 -1.40
N GLY A 76 -13.90 6.89 -1.83
CA GLY A 76 -14.36 7.24 -3.16
C GLY A 76 -13.27 6.93 -4.18
N TYR A 77 -13.61 6.17 -5.21
CA TYR A 77 -12.63 5.83 -6.24
C TYR A 77 -13.29 5.72 -7.61
N TRP A 78 -12.50 6.01 -8.63
CA TRP A 78 -12.88 5.86 -10.03
C TRP A 78 -11.62 5.64 -10.84
N GLY A 79 -11.71 4.78 -11.84
CA GLY A 79 -10.53 4.52 -12.66
C GLY A 79 -10.71 3.31 -13.57
N ARG A 80 -9.59 2.76 -14.02
CA ARG A 80 -9.56 1.59 -14.88
C ARG A 80 -8.59 0.57 -14.34
N ALA A 81 -9.10 -0.62 -14.02
CA ALA A 81 -8.33 -1.76 -13.57
C ALA A 81 -9.12 -3.03 -13.84
N GLU A 82 -8.53 -4.19 -13.58
CA GLU A 82 -9.23 -5.46 -13.71
C GLU A 82 -10.22 -5.67 -12.56
N ASN A 83 -11.25 -6.48 -12.79
CA ASN A 83 -12.31 -6.70 -11.82
C ASN A 83 -11.85 -7.07 -10.40
N PRO A 84 -10.85 -7.95 -10.20
CA PRO A 84 -10.40 -8.25 -8.84
C PRO A 84 -9.92 -7.04 -8.06
N ALA A 85 -9.36 -6.02 -8.74
CA ALA A 85 -8.94 -4.79 -8.09
C ALA A 85 -10.13 -4.04 -7.49
N TRP A 86 -11.25 -3.98 -8.22
CA TRP A 86 -12.47 -3.33 -7.76
C TRP A 86 -13.13 -4.07 -6.60
N ASP A 87 -13.13 -5.41 -6.66
CA ASP A 87 -13.68 -6.23 -5.57
C ASP A 87 -12.97 -5.94 -4.25
N TRP A 88 -11.65 -5.85 -4.29
CA TRP A 88 -10.87 -5.53 -3.11
C TRP A 88 -11.18 -4.12 -2.59
N LEU A 89 -11.22 -3.14 -3.49
CA LEU A 89 -11.49 -1.73 -3.12
C LEU A 89 -12.89 -1.56 -2.55
N SER A 90 -13.88 -2.27 -3.06
CA SER A 90 -15.25 -2.19 -2.55
C SER A 90 -15.35 -2.69 -1.10
N HIS A 91 -14.54 -3.66 -0.72
CA HIS A 91 -14.46 -4.13 0.67
C HIS A 91 -13.80 -3.11 1.58
N VAL A 92 -12.67 -2.54 1.14
CA VAL A 92 -11.92 -1.55 1.91
C VAL A 92 -12.69 -0.25 2.07
N GLY A 93 -13.39 0.18 1.01
CA GLY A 93 -14.17 1.40 1.02
C GLY A 93 -15.49 1.30 1.76
N SER A 94 -15.91 0.10 2.16
CA SER A 94 -17.18 -0.08 2.86
C SER A 94 -17.05 0.29 4.32
N PRO A 95 -17.99 1.07 4.88
CA PRO A 95 -18.02 1.27 6.34
C PRO A 95 -18.33 -0.07 6.99
N SER A 96 -17.46 -0.47 7.86
CA SER A 96 -17.65 -1.70 8.63
C SER A 96 -18.39 -1.44 9.91
#